data_c7063a92b0e7a4ffed359ff2561b2e33
#
_entry.id   c7063a92b0e7a4ffed359ff2561b2e33
#
_cell.length_a   1.000
_cell.length_b   1.000
_cell.length_c   1.000
_cell.angle_alpha   90.00
_cell.angle_beta   90.00
_cell.angle_gamma   90.00
#
_symmetry.space_group_name_H-M   'P 1'
#
loop_
_entity.id
_entity.type
_entity.pdbx_description
1 polymer ?
#
loop_
_entity_poly.entity_id
_entity_poly.type
_entity_poly.pdbx_seq_one_letter_code
_entity_poly.pdbx_strand_id
1 'polypeptide(L)'
;GFASLPRSDARLWPDRSSLGVTALSAPLVMIIMGMSFILIGLNLTPDIVPLLSTPLAVELPLIIQLIGLSMEGETALLLKTSWAHPLTRVGMTLTFLGWVSLLPIPTFPGGRILIARMGIPEARSGSTQIMLLLVVLLFAFLFGAFAGWNIWVPVVALTASLLITKGSDPRLPIILDDFKGLPEIDHRRLGIILFMSFMLALPSQIPFYEDKYWDDEITWEVGDEKLTIEDGWFNQTITVSNPSLVVQDWDITYLGGLYGSSNLSELDCKSGEKKSPNSCSGTIDPLDKIKVEFSLIWMESWNTSAMDVSWLV
;
A
#
# COMPACT_ATOMS: atom_id res chain seq x y z
N GLY A 1 21.28 12.75 -9.70
CA GLY A 1 20.44 13.47 -9.24
C GLY A 1 20.48 14.44 -8.07
N PHE A 2 20.34 13.97 -6.83
CA PHE A 2 20.28 14.87 -5.65
C PHE A 2 21.57 15.67 -5.39
N ALA A 3 22.70 15.22 -5.89
CA ALA A 3 23.99 15.90 -5.73
C ALA A 3 24.13 17.23 -6.52
N SER A 4 23.22 17.51 -7.47
CA SER A 4 23.27 18.75 -8.26
C SER A 4 22.48 19.92 -7.63
N LEU A 5 21.70 19.67 -6.59
CA LEU A 5 20.87 20.68 -5.90
C LEU A 5 21.69 21.84 -5.26
N PRO A 6 22.92 21.66 -4.74
CA PRO A 6 23.69 22.75 -4.15
C PRO A 6 24.07 23.85 -5.14
N ARG A 7 24.21 23.54 -6.43
CA ARG A 7 24.63 24.54 -7.43
C ARG A 7 23.52 25.52 -7.83
N SER A 8 22.27 25.17 -7.66
CA SER A 8 21.16 26.08 -7.94
C SER A 8 21.02 27.21 -6.89
N ASP A 9 21.60 27.03 -5.71
CA ASP A 9 21.55 28.03 -4.63
C ASP A 9 22.57 29.16 -4.84
N ALA A 10 23.56 28.97 -5.73
CA ALA A 10 24.49 30.01 -6.11
C ALA A 10 23.92 31.09 -7.07
N ARG A 11 22.67 30.93 -7.52
CA ARG A 11 22.00 31.93 -8.35
C ARG A 11 21.46 33.07 -7.51
N LEU A 12 21.61 34.28 -8.06
CA LEU A 12 21.00 35.47 -7.49
C LEU A 12 19.49 35.43 -7.74
N TRP A 13 18.71 35.56 -6.68
CA TRP A 13 17.26 35.65 -6.75
C TRP A 13 16.81 37.09 -6.66
N PRO A 14 15.95 37.61 -7.56
CA PRO A 14 15.52 38.99 -7.53
C PRO A 14 14.77 39.35 -6.24
N ASP A 15 13.86 38.50 -5.82
CA ASP A 15 13.04 38.67 -4.61
C ASP A 15 12.63 37.35 -3.97
N ARG A 16 12.01 37.41 -2.79
CA ARG A 16 11.51 36.24 -2.06
C ARG A 16 10.34 35.54 -2.77
N SER A 17 9.51 36.29 -3.51
CA SER A 17 8.35 35.71 -4.20
C SER A 17 8.81 34.80 -5.32
N SER A 18 9.75 35.25 -6.15
CA SER A 18 10.33 34.44 -7.22
C SER A 18 11.04 33.17 -6.72
N LEU A 19 11.75 33.27 -5.59
CA LEU A 19 12.33 32.10 -4.93
C LEU A 19 11.26 31.10 -4.49
N GLY A 20 10.23 31.56 -3.82
CA GLY A 20 9.17 30.71 -3.27
C GLY A 20 8.36 30.01 -4.37
N VAL A 21 7.94 30.75 -5.38
CA VAL A 21 7.16 30.21 -6.51
C VAL A 21 7.98 29.19 -7.29
N THR A 22 9.24 29.51 -7.60
CA THR A 22 10.11 28.60 -8.36
C THR A 22 10.43 27.33 -7.55
N ALA A 23 10.66 27.47 -6.25
CA ALA A 23 10.92 26.33 -5.38
C ALA A 23 9.71 25.39 -5.28
N LEU A 24 8.49 25.94 -5.28
CA LEU A 24 7.26 25.14 -5.20
C LEU A 24 6.89 24.48 -6.54
N SER A 25 7.25 25.08 -7.69
CA SER A 25 6.79 24.64 -9.00
C SER A 25 7.19 23.17 -9.32
N ALA A 26 8.45 22.80 -9.10
CA ALA A 26 8.93 21.46 -9.42
C ALA A 26 8.27 20.35 -8.57
N PRO A 27 8.22 20.45 -7.21
CA PRO A 27 7.50 19.48 -6.39
C PRO A 27 6.02 19.37 -6.77
N LEU A 28 5.37 20.50 -7.01
CA LEU A 28 3.95 20.53 -7.36
C LEU A 28 3.66 19.78 -8.66
N VAL A 29 4.46 20.03 -9.70
CA VAL A 29 4.34 19.30 -10.99
C VAL A 29 4.59 17.81 -10.78
N MET A 30 5.63 17.43 -10.02
CA MET A 30 5.92 16.02 -9.74
C MET A 30 4.75 15.33 -9.02
N ILE A 31 4.15 15.98 -8.03
CA ILE A 31 3.01 15.44 -7.28
C ILE A 31 1.79 15.32 -8.19
N ILE A 32 1.41 16.35 -8.93
CA ILE A 32 0.23 16.33 -9.79
C ILE A 32 0.39 15.27 -10.89
N MET A 33 1.52 15.24 -11.59
CA MET A 33 1.79 14.24 -12.62
C MET A 33 1.86 12.83 -12.03
N GLY A 34 2.52 12.69 -10.87
CA GLY A 34 2.62 11.42 -10.17
C GLY A 34 1.26 10.86 -9.77
N MET A 35 0.40 11.69 -9.17
CA MET A 35 -0.97 11.31 -8.81
C MET A 35 -1.81 10.92 -10.04
N SER A 36 -1.67 11.68 -11.13
CA SER A 36 -2.36 11.36 -12.39
C SER A 36 -1.90 10.00 -12.94
N PHE A 37 -0.59 9.71 -12.91
CA PHE A 37 -0.05 8.44 -13.37
C PHE A 37 -0.47 7.27 -12.46
N ILE A 38 -0.58 7.47 -11.15
CA ILE A 38 -1.11 6.46 -10.24
C ILE A 38 -2.55 6.12 -10.63
N LEU A 39 -3.42 7.11 -10.76
CA LEU A 39 -4.83 6.89 -11.08
C LEU A 39 -5.02 6.20 -12.43
N ILE A 40 -4.31 6.64 -13.48
CA ILE A 40 -4.38 6.01 -14.79
C ILE A 40 -3.82 4.58 -14.71
N GLY A 41 -2.70 4.39 -14.03
CA GLY A 41 -2.04 3.11 -13.93
C GLY A 41 -2.86 2.08 -13.15
N LEU A 42 -3.55 2.47 -12.07
CA LEU A 42 -4.47 1.58 -11.34
C LEU A 42 -5.64 1.10 -12.22
N ASN A 43 -6.17 1.99 -13.07
CA ASN A 43 -7.22 1.61 -14.03
C ASN A 43 -6.72 0.70 -15.16
N LEU A 44 -5.42 0.70 -15.45
CA LEU A 44 -4.80 -0.16 -16.45
C LEU A 44 -4.28 -1.48 -15.85
N THR A 45 -4.29 -1.62 -14.55
CA THR A 45 -3.86 -2.83 -13.87
C THR A 45 -4.92 -3.91 -14.04
N PRO A 46 -4.60 -5.10 -14.57
CA PRO A 46 -5.56 -6.20 -14.72
C PRO A 46 -5.92 -6.76 -13.33
N ASP A 47 -7.15 -7.27 -13.20
CA ASP A 47 -7.65 -7.84 -11.94
C ASP A 47 -7.00 -9.20 -11.63
N ILE A 48 -6.61 -9.96 -12.66
CA ILE A 48 -5.96 -11.28 -12.52
C ILE A 48 -4.67 -11.26 -13.34
N VAL A 49 -3.57 -11.63 -12.72
CA VAL A 49 -2.27 -11.73 -13.39
C VAL A 49 -1.70 -13.12 -13.19
N PRO A 50 -1.31 -13.81 -14.28
CA PRO A 50 -0.57 -15.08 -14.18
C PRO A 50 0.82 -14.80 -13.62
N LEU A 51 1.19 -15.50 -12.55
CA LEU A 51 2.37 -15.23 -11.78
C LEU A 51 3.52 -16.16 -12.04
N LEU A 52 4.71 -15.57 -12.12
CA LEU A 52 5.97 -16.28 -12.30
C LEU A 52 7.06 -15.84 -11.30
N SER A 53 6.82 -14.80 -10.52
CA SER A 53 7.83 -14.26 -9.58
C SER A 53 7.21 -13.36 -8.52
N THR A 54 7.93 -13.19 -7.41
CA THR A 54 7.56 -12.27 -6.32
C THR A 54 7.23 -10.87 -6.84
N PRO A 55 6.04 -10.33 -6.54
CA PRO A 55 5.66 -9.01 -7.00
C PRO A 55 6.37 -7.91 -6.23
N LEU A 56 6.71 -6.83 -6.92
CA LEU A 56 7.08 -5.57 -6.29
C LEU A 56 5.82 -4.75 -6.09
N ALA A 57 5.22 -4.87 -4.92
CA ALA A 57 4.02 -4.15 -4.55
C ALA A 57 4.27 -2.65 -4.39
N VAL A 58 3.23 -1.85 -4.62
CA VAL A 58 3.27 -0.38 -4.52
C VAL A 58 2.37 0.07 -3.39
N GLU A 59 2.95 0.79 -2.44
CA GLU A 59 2.17 1.43 -1.38
C GLU A 59 1.71 2.82 -1.84
N LEU A 60 0.40 3.03 -1.87
CA LEU A 60 -0.18 4.27 -2.40
C LEU A 60 -0.08 5.43 -1.40
N PRO A 61 -0.09 6.71 -1.86
CA PRO A 61 -0.28 7.85 -0.99
C PRO A 61 -1.57 7.72 -0.18
N LEU A 62 -1.54 8.13 1.08
CA LEU A 62 -2.63 7.91 2.04
C LEU A 62 -4.01 8.32 1.50
N ILE A 63 -4.09 9.44 0.81
CA ILE A 63 -5.35 9.94 0.24
C ILE A 63 -5.90 9.02 -0.86
N ILE A 64 -5.04 8.52 -1.76
CA ILE A 64 -5.47 7.59 -2.82
C ILE A 64 -5.87 6.25 -2.19
N GLN A 65 -5.13 5.78 -1.19
CA GLN A 65 -5.46 4.56 -0.47
C GLN A 65 -6.85 4.65 0.18
N LEU A 66 -7.16 5.74 0.88
CA LEU A 66 -8.47 5.95 1.49
C LEU A 66 -9.61 6.00 0.46
N ILE A 67 -9.39 6.67 -0.68
CA ILE A 67 -10.37 6.72 -1.77
C ILE A 67 -10.53 5.33 -2.39
N GLY A 68 -9.44 4.63 -2.69
CA GLY A 68 -9.46 3.28 -3.27
C GLY A 68 -10.19 2.29 -2.37
N LEU A 69 -9.91 2.29 -1.06
CA LEU A 69 -10.61 1.45 -0.07
C LEU A 69 -12.11 1.73 -0.05
N SER A 70 -12.53 2.97 -0.22
CA SER A 70 -13.95 3.33 -0.21
C SER A 70 -14.69 2.97 -1.51
N MET A 71 -13.99 2.88 -2.64
CA MET A 71 -14.56 2.63 -3.97
C MET A 71 -14.49 1.17 -4.40
N GLU A 72 -13.37 0.53 -4.20
CA GLU A 72 -13.08 -0.82 -4.72
C GLU A 72 -13.05 -1.92 -3.65
N GLY A 73 -12.90 -1.52 -2.40
CA GLY A 73 -12.71 -2.43 -1.28
C GLY A 73 -11.24 -2.82 -1.05
N GLU A 74 -10.98 -3.50 0.06
CA GLU A 74 -9.63 -3.80 0.51
C GLU A 74 -8.94 -4.83 -0.40
N THR A 75 -9.63 -5.92 -0.73
CA THR A 75 -9.07 -7.02 -1.54
C THR A 75 -8.72 -6.59 -2.96
N ALA A 76 -9.63 -5.89 -3.63
CA ALA A 76 -9.40 -5.41 -4.99
C ALA A 76 -8.26 -4.38 -5.05
N LEU A 77 -8.18 -3.47 -4.06
CA LEU A 77 -7.10 -2.50 -3.99
C LEU A 77 -5.75 -3.18 -3.74
N LEU A 78 -5.70 -4.17 -2.84
CA LEU A 78 -4.49 -4.93 -2.53
C LEU A 78 -3.98 -5.65 -3.78
N LEU A 79 -4.85 -6.35 -4.52
CA LEU A 79 -4.48 -7.01 -5.77
C LEU A 79 -3.91 -6.03 -6.79
N LYS A 80 -4.58 -4.89 -7.02
CA LYS A 80 -4.11 -3.87 -7.96
C LYS A 80 -2.79 -3.23 -7.56
N THR A 81 -2.51 -3.08 -6.26
CA THR A 81 -1.24 -2.51 -5.79
C THR A 81 -0.10 -3.52 -5.83
N SER A 82 -0.38 -4.80 -5.59
CA SER A 82 0.62 -5.87 -5.69
C SER A 82 1.14 -6.04 -7.12
N TRP A 83 0.25 -5.96 -8.11
CA TRP A 83 0.57 -6.09 -9.55
C TRP A 83 0.56 -4.79 -10.31
N ALA A 84 0.77 -3.70 -9.63
CA ALA A 84 0.64 -2.36 -10.16
C ALA A 84 1.30 -2.19 -11.54
N HIS A 85 0.54 -1.64 -12.48
CA HIS A 85 1.03 -1.28 -13.81
C HIS A 85 2.30 -0.40 -13.70
N PRO A 86 3.27 -0.51 -14.61
CA PRO A 86 4.49 0.31 -14.57
C PRO A 86 4.24 1.81 -14.44
N LEU A 87 3.13 2.31 -14.98
CA LEU A 87 2.74 3.71 -14.86
C LEU A 87 2.43 4.10 -13.41
N THR A 88 1.77 3.21 -12.64
CA THR A 88 1.52 3.40 -11.19
C THR A 88 2.84 3.51 -10.43
N ARG A 89 3.81 2.66 -10.75
CA ARG A 89 5.14 2.66 -10.12
C ARG A 89 5.91 3.96 -10.39
N VAL A 90 5.88 4.43 -11.64
CA VAL A 90 6.48 5.73 -12.01
C VAL A 90 5.74 6.87 -11.30
N GLY A 91 4.41 6.83 -11.28
CA GLY A 91 3.59 7.81 -10.58
C GLY A 91 3.89 7.89 -9.10
N MET A 92 4.02 6.72 -8.43
CA MET A 92 4.40 6.66 -7.01
C MET A 92 5.80 7.23 -6.77
N THR A 93 6.76 6.89 -7.61
CA THR A 93 8.13 7.44 -7.51
C THR A 93 8.12 8.97 -7.62
N LEU A 94 7.40 9.53 -8.59
CA LEU A 94 7.29 10.98 -8.76
C LEU A 94 6.61 11.65 -7.58
N THR A 95 5.49 11.09 -7.10
CA THR A 95 4.75 11.62 -5.95
C THR A 95 5.62 11.62 -4.70
N PHE A 96 6.31 10.52 -4.44
CA PHE A 96 7.19 10.38 -3.29
C PHE A 96 8.40 11.34 -3.35
N LEU A 97 9.06 11.45 -4.50
CA LEU A 97 10.16 12.41 -4.69
C LEU A 97 9.68 13.86 -4.56
N GLY A 98 8.49 14.16 -5.09
CA GLY A 98 7.84 15.45 -4.90
C GLY A 98 7.61 15.75 -3.43
N TRP A 99 7.06 14.80 -2.67
CA TRP A 99 6.81 14.93 -1.24
C TRP A 99 8.11 15.10 -0.43
N VAL A 100 9.11 14.25 -0.64
CA VAL A 100 10.42 14.36 0.03
C VAL A 100 11.05 15.75 -0.22
N SER A 101 10.89 16.28 -1.43
CA SER A 101 11.44 17.60 -1.77
C SER A 101 10.75 18.75 -1.03
N LEU A 102 9.52 18.54 -0.52
CA LEU A 102 8.81 19.52 0.31
C LEU A 102 9.21 19.51 1.79
N LEU A 103 10.05 18.55 2.21
CA LEU A 103 10.56 18.54 3.59
C LEU A 103 11.28 19.86 3.92
N PRO A 104 11.20 20.34 5.17
CA PRO A 104 11.75 21.63 5.58
C PRO A 104 13.27 21.61 5.74
N ILE A 105 13.97 21.08 4.76
CA ILE A 105 15.43 20.96 4.74
C ILE A 105 16.00 22.12 3.92
N PRO A 106 16.97 22.88 4.42
CA PRO A 106 17.46 24.12 3.77
C PRO A 106 17.91 23.95 2.31
N THR A 107 18.42 22.78 1.95
CA THR A 107 18.86 22.47 0.57
C THR A 107 17.73 22.02 -0.35
N PHE A 108 16.57 21.71 0.20
CA PHE A 108 15.40 21.23 -0.54
C PHE A 108 14.47 22.40 -0.93
N PRO A 109 13.61 22.20 -1.93
CA PRO A 109 12.57 23.15 -2.28
C PRO A 109 11.71 23.58 -1.07
N GLY A 110 11.33 22.66 -0.19
CA GLY A 110 10.57 22.97 1.03
C GLY A 110 11.28 23.95 1.95
N GLY A 111 12.57 23.77 2.18
CA GLY A 111 13.38 24.73 2.95
C GLY A 111 13.51 26.10 2.28
N ARG A 112 13.60 26.16 0.94
CA ARG A 112 13.61 27.43 0.20
C ARG A 112 12.28 28.19 0.30
N ILE A 113 11.15 27.46 0.29
CA ILE A 113 9.84 28.07 0.51
C ILE A 113 9.75 28.67 1.91
N LEU A 114 10.30 28.00 2.93
CA LEU A 114 10.38 28.55 4.28
C LEU A 114 11.26 29.80 4.33
N ILE A 115 12.44 29.81 3.67
CA ILE A 115 13.29 31.01 3.56
C ILE A 115 12.52 32.14 2.88
N ALA A 116 11.80 31.86 1.79
CA ALA A 116 11.00 32.87 1.10
C ALA A 116 9.94 33.50 2.03
N ARG A 117 9.30 32.67 2.90
CA ARG A 117 8.25 33.14 3.82
C ARG A 117 8.78 33.85 5.05
N MET A 118 9.81 33.34 5.69
CA MET A 118 10.31 33.84 7.00
C MET A 118 11.51 34.80 6.84
N GLY A 119 12.24 34.69 5.75
CA GLY A 119 13.52 35.36 5.57
C GLY A 119 14.72 34.52 6.01
N ILE A 120 15.90 34.90 5.55
CA ILE A 120 17.13 34.16 5.80
C ILE A 120 17.50 34.09 7.27
N PRO A 121 17.49 35.23 8.05
CA PRO A 121 17.88 35.21 9.46
C PRO A 121 17.00 34.31 10.31
N GLU A 122 15.67 34.37 10.11
CA GLU A 122 14.71 33.57 10.86
C GLU A 122 14.75 32.11 10.51
N ALA A 123 14.83 31.79 9.22
CA ALA A 123 14.94 30.40 8.77
C ALA A 123 16.20 29.68 9.27
N ARG A 124 17.27 30.43 9.55
CA ARG A 124 18.53 29.93 10.10
C ARG A 124 18.60 29.92 11.62
N SER A 125 17.65 30.53 12.29
CA SER A 125 17.68 30.57 13.75
C SER A 125 17.58 29.17 14.33
N GLY A 126 18.32 28.88 15.38
CA GLY A 126 18.27 27.58 16.05
C GLY A 126 16.88 27.23 16.58
N SER A 127 16.12 28.24 17.02
CA SER A 127 14.73 28.07 17.47
C SER A 127 13.82 27.61 16.35
N THR A 128 13.94 28.18 15.16
CA THR A 128 13.16 27.75 13.98
C THR A 128 13.51 26.32 13.56
N GLN A 129 14.79 25.96 13.56
CA GLN A 129 15.23 24.60 13.19
C GLN A 129 14.71 23.55 14.18
N ILE A 130 14.74 23.86 15.48
CA ILE A 130 14.16 22.99 16.52
C ILE A 130 12.64 22.88 16.32
N MET A 131 11.96 24.00 16.07
CA MET A 131 10.52 24.00 15.81
C MET A 131 10.17 23.14 14.58
N LEU A 132 10.91 23.26 13.48
CA LEU A 132 10.71 22.45 12.29
C LEU A 132 10.92 20.96 12.56
N LEU A 133 11.96 20.62 13.31
CA LEU A 133 12.20 19.23 13.71
C LEU A 133 11.06 18.70 14.59
N LEU A 134 10.55 19.52 15.53
CA LEU A 134 9.41 19.14 16.35
C LEU A 134 8.14 18.93 15.51
N VAL A 135 7.91 19.76 14.49
CA VAL A 135 6.79 19.58 13.57
C VAL A 135 6.93 18.25 12.80
N VAL A 136 8.10 17.94 12.27
CA VAL A 136 8.35 16.66 11.56
C VAL A 136 8.17 15.47 12.53
N LEU A 137 8.65 15.58 13.77
CA LEU A 137 8.44 14.57 14.81
C LEU A 137 6.96 14.38 15.15
N LEU A 138 6.19 15.48 15.24
CA LEU A 138 4.76 15.41 15.48
C LEU A 138 4.03 14.68 14.33
N PHE A 139 4.36 15.00 13.08
CA PHE A 139 3.82 14.27 11.93
C PHE A 139 4.22 12.80 11.95
N ALA A 140 5.49 12.50 12.23
CA ALA A 140 5.97 11.12 12.36
C ALA A 140 5.22 10.37 13.47
N PHE A 141 4.95 11.00 14.59
CA PHE A 141 4.19 10.40 15.69
C PHE A 141 2.74 10.15 15.29
N LEU A 142 2.07 11.13 14.71
CA LEU A 142 0.67 11.02 14.31
C LEU A 142 0.48 9.92 13.24
N PHE A 143 1.26 9.97 12.17
CA PHE A 143 1.08 9.04 11.04
C PHE A 143 1.80 7.70 11.26
N GLY A 144 2.92 7.68 11.97
CA GLY A 144 3.60 6.45 12.33
C GLY A 144 2.80 5.56 13.28
N ALA A 145 1.98 6.16 14.15
CA ALA A 145 1.09 5.40 15.03
C ALA A 145 -0.06 4.72 14.26
N PHE A 146 -0.51 5.28 13.12
CA PHE A 146 -1.60 4.74 12.31
C PHE A 146 -1.11 3.82 11.18
N ALA A 147 -0.03 4.20 10.49
CA ALA A 147 0.45 3.54 9.27
C ALA A 147 1.80 2.81 9.43
N GLY A 148 2.39 2.86 10.63
CA GLY A 148 3.69 2.24 10.90
C GLY A 148 4.88 3.22 10.78
N TRP A 149 5.99 2.82 11.41
CA TRP A 149 7.18 3.66 11.58
C TRP A 149 8.21 3.53 10.47
N ASN A 150 8.00 2.62 9.52
CA ASN A 150 9.01 2.24 8.54
C ASN A 150 9.56 3.42 7.71
N ILE A 151 8.67 4.32 7.28
CA ILE A 151 9.08 5.49 6.51
C ILE A 151 9.44 6.68 7.41
N TRP A 152 8.78 6.83 8.56
CA TRP A 152 8.92 8.01 9.39
C TRP A 152 10.25 8.07 10.12
N VAL A 153 10.80 6.91 10.54
CA VAL A 153 12.14 6.85 11.15
C VAL A 153 13.22 7.40 10.22
N PRO A 154 13.36 6.91 8.96
CA PRO A 154 14.35 7.48 8.04
C PRO A 154 14.07 8.95 7.68
N VAL A 155 12.81 9.37 7.56
CA VAL A 155 12.47 10.79 7.30
C VAL A 155 12.89 11.70 8.45
N VAL A 156 12.61 11.32 9.70
CA VAL A 156 13.05 12.08 10.87
C VAL A 156 14.57 12.10 10.97
N ALA A 157 15.23 10.96 10.80
CA ALA A 157 16.69 10.86 10.85
C ALA A 157 17.37 11.71 9.77
N LEU A 158 16.86 11.64 8.53
CA LEU A 158 17.34 12.48 7.42
C LEU A 158 17.14 13.97 7.70
N THR A 159 15.94 14.34 8.13
CA THR A 159 15.63 15.74 8.41
C THR A 159 16.47 16.28 9.56
N ALA A 160 16.60 15.56 10.66
CA ALA A 160 17.42 15.94 11.79
C ALA A 160 18.90 16.08 11.39
N SER A 161 19.44 15.09 10.71
CA SER A 161 20.84 15.11 10.23
C SER A 161 21.12 16.30 9.32
N LEU A 162 20.23 16.59 8.38
CA LEU A 162 20.43 17.70 7.42
C LEU A 162 20.15 19.07 8.05
N LEU A 163 19.22 19.18 8.99
CA LEU A 163 19.02 20.43 9.75
C LEU A 163 20.28 20.76 10.61
N ILE A 164 20.82 19.77 11.31
CA ILE A 164 22.02 19.98 12.14
C ILE A 164 23.24 20.32 11.29
N THR A 165 23.46 19.62 10.16
CA THR A 165 24.68 19.78 9.36
C THR A 165 24.61 20.92 8.34
N LYS A 166 23.43 21.27 7.85
CA LYS A 166 23.21 22.25 6.78
C LYS A 166 22.36 23.44 7.19
N GLY A 167 21.70 23.39 8.33
CA GLY A 167 20.80 24.44 8.81
C GLY A 167 21.50 25.80 8.96
N SER A 168 22.79 25.80 9.35
CA SER A 168 23.63 27.00 9.52
C SER A 168 24.55 27.29 8.33
N ASP A 169 24.44 26.54 7.20
CA ASP A 169 25.33 26.73 6.04
C ASP A 169 25.13 28.14 5.44
N PRO A 170 26.18 28.96 5.32
CA PRO A 170 26.10 30.30 4.73
C PRO A 170 25.81 30.32 3.23
N ARG A 171 25.84 29.18 2.54
CA ARG A 171 25.58 29.03 1.10
C ARG A 171 24.11 29.01 0.73
N LEU A 172 23.25 29.61 1.52
CA LEU A 172 21.82 29.72 1.22
C LEU A 172 21.58 30.72 0.08
N PRO A 173 20.36 30.65 -0.57
CA PRO A 173 20.12 31.47 -1.76
C PRO A 173 20.38 32.94 -1.48
N ILE A 174 21.10 33.59 -2.38
CA ILE A 174 21.37 35.04 -2.30
C ILE A 174 20.17 35.75 -2.90
N ILE A 175 19.45 36.52 -2.07
CA ILE A 175 18.29 37.30 -2.48
C ILE A 175 18.74 38.76 -2.58
N LEU A 176 18.52 39.39 -3.74
CA LEU A 176 18.93 40.77 -3.98
C LEU A 176 18.11 41.76 -3.20
N ASP A 177 16.79 41.55 -3.11
CA ASP A 177 15.85 42.38 -2.37
C ASP A 177 15.26 41.58 -1.19
N ASP A 178 16.10 41.28 -0.20
CA ASP A 178 15.68 40.54 1.01
C ASP A 178 14.84 41.40 1.98
N PHE A 179 14.98 42.74 1.90
CA PHE A 179 14.23 43.67 2.76
C PHE A 179 12.75 43.76 2.37
N LYS A 180 12.42 43.51 1.12
CA LYS A 180 11.05 43.45 0.65
C LYS A 180 10.48 42.08 1.02
N GLY A 181 9.74 42.05 2.14
CA GLY A 181 9.01 40.86 2.57
C GLY A 181 8.05 40.35 1.48
N LEU A 182 7.59 39.10 1.60
CA LEU A 182 6.52 38.61 0.76
C LEU A 182 5.24 39.44 0.98
N PRO A 183 4.54 39.83 -0.11
CA PRO A 183 3.16 40.33 -0.01
C PRO A 183 2.27 39.34 0.77
N GLU A 184 1.37 39.83 1.59
CA GLU A 184 0.53 39.00 2.45
C GLU A 184 -0.26 37.93 1.66
N ILE A 185 -0.72 38.28 0.46
CA ILE A 185 -1.43 37.37 -0.45
C ILE A 185 -0.53 36.21 -0.88
N ASP A 186 0.72 36.49 -1.26
CA ASP A 186 1.66 35.47 -1.71
C ASP A 186 2.12 34.61 -0.54
N HIS A 187 2.30 35.21 0.64
CA HIS A 187 2.62 34.49 1.88
C HIS A 187 1.55 33.45 2.22
N ARG A 188 0.27 33.83 2.12
CA ARG A 188 -0.87 32.94 2.36
C ARG A 188 -0.97 31.85 1.28
N ARG A 189 -0.88 32.22 0.00
CA ARG A 189 -0.98 31.28 -1.14
C ARG A 189 0.13 30.22 -1.09
N LEU A 190 1.38 30.61 -0.92
CA LEU A 190 2.50 29.67 -0.80
C LEU A 190 2.33 28.71 0.38
N GLY A 191 1.84 29.20 1.52
CA GLY A 191 1.58 28.36 2.68
C GLY A 191 0.48 27.33 2.44
N ILE A 192 -0.64 27.75 1.85
CA ILE A 192 -1.76 26.85 1.56
C ILE A 192 -1.35 25.79 0.53
N ILE A 193 -0.71 26.20 -0.56
CA ILE A 193 -0.29 25.26 -1.62
C ILE A 193 0.75 24.27 -1.08
N LEU A 194 1.72 24.75 -0.29
CA LEU A 194 2.71 23.88 0.35
C LEU A 194 2.02 22.82 1.23
N PHE A 195 1.12 23.27 2.12
CA PHE A 195 0.42 22.38 3.04
C PHE A 195 -0.47 21.38 2.29
N MET A 196 -1.25 21.84 1.32
CA MET A 196 -2.12 20.96 0.52
C MET A 196 -1.31 19.96 -0.30
N SER A 197 -0.21 20.38 -0.92
CA SER A 197 0.67 19.49 -1.67
C SER A 197 1.33 18.45 -0.76
N PHE A 198 1.74 18.86 0.44
CA PHE A 198 2.33 17.96 1.42
C PHE A 198 1.32 16.91 1.90
N MET A 199 0.09 17.31 2.19
CA MET A 199 -0.99 16.41 2.61
C MET A 199 -1.44 15.48 1.48
N LEU A 200 -1.55 16.01 0.25
CA LEU A 200 -1.98 15.23 -0.91
C LEU A 200 -1.03 14.08 -1.24
N ALA A 201 0.27 14.33 -1.12
CA ALA A 201 1.32 13.36 -1.45
C ALA A 201 1.84 12.58 -0.23
N LEU A 202 1.16 12.68 0.91
CA LEU A 202 1.58 12.05 2.16
C LEU A 202 1.68 10.53 1.98
N PRO A 203 2.87 9.93 2.17
CA PRO A 203 3.02 8.48 2.06
C PRO A 203 2.40 7.79 3.28
N SER A 204 1.77 6.65 3.05
CA SER A 204 1.31 5.77 4.12
C SER A 204 2.49 5.00 4.72
N GLN A 205 3.29 4.35 3.86
CA GLN A 205 4.47 3.56 4.22
C GLN A 205 5.59 3.71 3.19
N ILE A 206 6.56 2.80 3.20
CA ILE A 206 7.62 2.72 2.18
C ILE A 206 6.98 2.46 0.82
N PRO A 207 7.33 3.24 -0.22
CA PRO A 207 6.64 3.22 -1.51
C PRO A 207 6.63 1.87 -2.24
N PHE A 208 7.65 1.05 -2.01
CA PHE A 208 7.81 -0.25 -2.67
C PHE A 208 8.25 -1.29 -1.66
N TYR A 209 7.62 -2.46 -1.72
CA TYR A 209 7.98 -3.61 -0.90
C TYR A 209 7.79 -4.91 -1.69
N GLU A 210 8.53 -5.95 -1.31
CA GLU A 210 8.34 -7.30 -1.84
C GLU A 210 7.32 -8.02 -0.98
N ASP A 211 6.26 -8.51 -1.61
CA ASP A 211 5.28 -9.35 -0.94
C ASP A 211 5.81 -10.80 -0.92
N LYS A 212 6.15 -11.27 0.27
CA LYS A 212 6.73 -12.62 0.47
C LYS A 212 5.67 -13.71 0.54
N TYR A 213 4.41 -13.34 0.79
CA TYR A 213 3.29 -14.24 0.99
C TYR A 213 2.35 -14.30 -0.21
N TRP A 214 2.86 -13.90 -1.37
CA TRP A 214 2.08 -13.78 -2.60
C TRP A 214 1.59 -15.13 -3.14
N ASP A 215 2.26 -16.24 -2.80
CA ASP A 215 2.01 -17.62 -3.22
C ASP A 215 1.76 -18.56 -2.04
N ASP A 216 1.24 -18.04 -0.94
CA ASP A 216 0.88 -18.86 0.23
C ASP A 216 -0.10 -19.97 -0.16
N GLU A 217 0.09 -21.14 0.45
CA GLU A 217 -0.72 -22.33 0.18
C GLU A 217 -2.17 -22.13 0.62
N ILE A 218 -3.09 -22.81 -0.08
CA ILE A 218 -4.51 -22.86 0.28
C ILE A 218 -4.66 -23.39 1.70
N THR A 219 -5.51 -22.74 2.47
CA THR A 219 -5.93 -23.20 3.78
C THR A 219 -7.38 -23.70 3.73
N TRP A 220 -7.69 -24.68 4.54
CA TRP A 220 -9.02 -25.26 4.58
C TRP A 220 -9.46 -25.57 6.01
N GLU A 221 -10.76 -25.45 6.24
CA GLU A 221 -11.40 -25.73 7.51
C GLU A 221 -12.63 -26.59 7.28
N VAL A 222 -12.75 -27.66 8.04
CA VAL A 222 -13.94 -28.52 8.04
C VAL A 222 -14.93 -27.93 9.06
N GLY A 223 -16.19 -27.75 8.65
CA GLY A 223 -17.22 -27.27 9.56
C GLY A 223 -17.49 -28.27 10.70
N ASP A 224 -17.52 -27.76 11.94
CA ASP A 224 -17.82 -28.53 13.16
C ASP A 224 -19.33 -28.88 13.29
N GLU A 225 -20.10 -28.81 12.21
CA GLU A 225 -21.53 -29.07 12.24
C GLU A 225 -21.79 -30.55 12.53
N LYS A 226 -22.73 -30.81 13.45
CA LYS A 226 -23.26 -32.13 13.66
C LYS A 226 -23.92 -32.60 12.37
N LEU A 227 -23.32 -33.62 11.75
CA LEU A 227 -23.81 -34.17 10.52
C LEU A 227 -25.23 -34.77 10.77
N THR A 228 -26.21 -34.22 10.07
CA THR A 228 -27.57 -34.74 10.04
C THR A 228 -27.75 -35.56 8.76
N ILE A 229 -28.24 -36.78 8.92
CA ILE A 229 -28.56 -37.65 7.78
C ILE A 229 -30.00 -37.31 7.37
N GLU A 230 -30.15 -36.77 6.17
CA GLU A 230 -31.45 -36.52 5.54
C GLU A 230 -31.59 -37.45 4.31
N ASP A 231 -32.61 -38.26 4.29
CA ASP A 231 -32.96 -39.18 3.20
C ASP A 231 -31.79 -40.12 2.75
N GLY A 232 -30.97 -40.56 3.69
CA GLY A 232 -29.82 -41.42 3.41
C GLY A 232 -28.57 -40.69 2.92
N TRP A 233 -28.61 -39.36 2.89
CA TRP A 233 -27.47 -38.52 2.56
C TRP A 233 -26.99 -37.76 3.78
N PHE A 234 -25.68 -37.53 3.85
CA PHE A 234 -25.17 -36.54 4.76
C PHE A 234 -24.37 -35.47 3.98
N ASN A 235 -24.58 -34.24 4.39
CA ASN A 235 -23.90 -33.10 3.78
C ASN A 235 -22.77 -32.65 4.68
N GLN A 236 -21.63 -32.39 4.09
CA GLN A 236 -20.50 -31.80 4.76
C GLN A 236 -20.02 -30.57 4.00
N THR A 237 -19.65 -29.54 4.72
CA THR A 237 -19.11 -28.30 4.15
C THR A 237 -17.66 -28.14 4.54
N ILE A 238 -16.81 -27.93 3.56
CA ILE A 238 -15.39 -27.55 3.74
C ILE A 238 -15.23 -26.13 3.25
N THR A 239 -14.72 -25.25 4.08
CA THR A 239 -14.36 -23.89 3.69
C THR A 239 -12.92 -23.89 3.20
N VAL A 240 -12.73 -23.55 1.93
CA VAL A 240 -11.41 -23.39 1.30
C VAL A 240 -11.12 -21.92 1.19
N SER A 241 -9.95 -21.48 1.66
CA SER A 241 -9.51 -20.09 1.65
C SER A 241 -8.19 -19.98 0.91
N ASN A 242 -8.14 -19.09 -0.06
CA ASN A 242 -6.93 -18.74 -0.77
C ASN A 242 -6.33 -17.46 -0.15
N PRO A 243 -5.29 -17.53 0.69
CA PRO A 243 -4.66 -16.36 1.26
C PRO A 243 -3.70 -15.67 0.28
N SER A 244 -3.43 -16.30 -0.86
CA SER A 244 -2.46 -15.83 -1.84
C SER A 244 -3.03 -14.76 -2.78
N LEU A 245 -2.12 -14.12 -3.53
CA LEU A 245 -2.45 -13.12 -4.55
C LEU A 245 -2.64 -13.75 -5.95
N VAL A 246 -2.70 -15.07 -6.02
CA VAL A 246 -2.82 -15.85 -7.28
C VAL A 246 -4.05 -16.71 -7.27
N VAL A 247 -4.58 -16.96 -8.46
CA VAL A 247 -5.59 -18.00 -8.64
C VAL A 247 -4.94 -19.35 -8.36
N GLN A 248 -5.55 -20.14 -7.49
CA GLN A 248 -5.07 -21.47 -7.16
C GLN A 248 -6.11 -22.54 -7.52
N ASP A 249 -5.62 -23.72 -7.87
CA ASP A 249 -6.45 -24.89 -8.09
C ASP A 249 -6.57 -25.66 -6.78
N TRP A 250 -7.77 -26.11 -6.46
CA TRP A 250 -8.02 -26.99 -5.33
C TRP A 250 -8.56 -28.35 -5.82
N ASP A 251 -8.16 -29.41 -5.12
CA ASP A 251 -8.65 -30.77 -5.37
C ASP A 251 -8.93 -31.44 -4.03
N ILE A 252 -10.18 -31.75 -3.77
CA ILE A 252 -10.62 -32.41 -2.53
C ILE A 252 -11.01 -33.84 -2.86
N THR A 253 -10.31 -34.79 -2.27
CA THR A 253 -10.53 -36.21 -2.46
C THR A 253 -11.01 -36.87 -1.18
N TYR A 254 -12.14 -37.58 -1.26
CA TYR A 254 -12.61 -38.44 -0.19
C TYR A 254 -11.78 -39.72 -0.12
N LEU A 255 -11.15 -39.96 1.03
CA LEU A 255 -10.28 -41.12 1.25
C LEU A 255 -11.02 -42.32 1.89
N GLY A 256 -12.25 -42.14 2.36
CA GLY A 256 -13.02 -43.17 3.06
C GLY A 256 -12.97 -43.02 4.58
N GLY A 257 -13.78 -43.80 5.26
CA GLY A 257 -13.77 -43.92 6.73
C GLY A 257 -12.83 -45.03 7.20
N LEU A 258 -12.43 -45.00 8.48
CA LEU A 258 -11.49 -45.92 9.11
C LEU A 258 -11.85 -47.41 9.02
N TYR A 259 -13.03 -47.76 8.63
CA TYR A 259 -13.51 -49.15 8.57
C TYR A 259 -13.76 -49.69 7.15
N GLY A 260 -12.96 -49.28 6.17
CA GLY A 260 -12.78 -50.05 4.93
C GLY A 260 -14.01 -50.29 4.06
N SER A 261 -15.08 -49.53 4.21
CA SER A 261 -16.19 -49.64 3.30
C SER A 261 -15.88 -48.86 2.03
N SER A 262 -15.29 -49.61 1.07
CA SER A 262 -15.02 -49.18 -0.31
C SER A 262 -16.26 -48.86 -1.15
N ASN A 263 -17.42 -48.74 -0.53
CA ASN A 263 -18.69 -48.57 -1.20
C ASN A 263 -19.24 -47.15 -1.00
N LEU A 264 -18.43 -46.14 -1.19
CA LEU A 264 -18.96 -44.83 -1.50
C LEU A 264 -19.47 -44.86 -2.92
N SER A 265 -20.79 -44.96 -3.07
CA SER A 265 -21.36 -45.10 -4.40
C SER A 265 -21.40 -43.76 -5.15
N GLU A 266 -21.40 -42.64 -4.46
CA GLU A 266 -21.47 -41.35 -5.14
C GLU A 266 -21.09 -40.17 -4.23
N LEU A 267 -20.09 -39.39 -4.67
CA LEU A 267 -19.80 -38.04 -4.15
C LEU A 267 -20.48 -37.06 -5.10
N ASP A 268 -21.35 -36.22 -4.59
CA ASP A 268 -21.93 -35.12 -5.35
C ASP A 268 -21.25 -33.81 -4.98
N CYS A 269 -20.67 -33.13 -5.98
CA CYS A 269 -20.00 -31.85 -5.85
C CYS A 269 -20.98 -30.74 -6.19
N LYS A 270 -21.52 -30.07 -5.19
CA LYS A 270 -22.38 -28.90 -5.42
C LYS A 270 -21.61 -27.65 -5.85
N SER A 271 -20.31 -27.59 -5.50
CA SER A 271 -19.41 -26.49 -5.84
C SER A 271 -18.14 -27.05 -6.47
N GLY A 272 -17.91 -26.77 -7.76
CA GLY A 272 -16.77 -27.26 -8.50
C GLY A 272 -17.10 -28.37 -9.50
N GLU A 273 -16.09 -28.91 -10.14
CA GLU A 273 -16.22 -29.98 -11.15
C GLU A 273 -15.86 -31.32 -10.55
N LYS A 274 -16.65 -32.33 -10.89
CA LYS A 274 -16.39 -33.73 -10.51
C LYS A 274 -15.27 -34.28 -11.39
N LYS A 275 -14.09 -34.46 -10.85
CA LYS A 275 -12.90 -34.99 -11.55
C LYS A 275 -12.86 -36.52 -11.55
N SER A 276 -13.30 -37.12 -10.45
CA SER A 276 -13.41 -38.58 -10.29
C SER A 276 -14.62 -38.92 -9.42
N PRO A 277 -15.03 -40.21 -9.30
CA PRO A 277 -16.12 -40.60 -8.41
C PRO A 277 -15.95 -40.10 -6.95
N ASN A 278 -14.70 -39.91 -6.52
CA ASN A 278 -14.34 -39.59 -5.15
C ASN A 278 -13.68 -38.20 -4.99
N SER A 279 -13.54 -37.42 -6.06
CA SER A 279 -12.86 -36.10 -5.97
C SER A 279 -13.60 -34.99 -6.67
N CYS A 280 -13.54 -33.83 -6.06
CA CYS A 280 -14.02 -32.56 -6.57
C CYS A 280 -12.85 -31.62 -6.74
N SER A 281 -12.82 -30.88 -7.83
CA SER A 281 -11.79 -29.88 -8.08
C SER A 281 -12.41 -28.58 -8.57
N GLY A 282 -11.67 -27.51 -8.44
CA GLY A 282 -12.07 -26.19 -8.91
C GLY A 282 -10.94 -25.20 -8.79
N THR A 283 -11.25 -23.96 -9.13
CA THR A 283 -10.34 -22.82 -8.97
C THR A 283 -10.88 -21.90 -7.89
N ILE A 284 -9.99 -21.22 -7.19
CA ILE A 284 -10.33 -20.18 -6.22
C ILE A 284 -9.56 -18.91 -6.53
N ASP A 285 -10.28 -17.80 -6.59
CA ASP A 285 -9.71 -16.50 -6.89
C ASP A 285 -8.79 -16.01 -5.74
N PRO A 286 -7.87 -15.07 -6.03
CA PRO A 286 -7.00 -14.50 -5.03
C PRO A 286 -7.77 -13.88 -3.86
N LEU A 287 -7.29 -14.12 -2.64
CA LEU A 287 -7.86 -13.59 -1.39
C LEU A 287 -9.34 -13.94 -1.17
N ASP A 288 -9.87 -14.96 -1.86
CA ASP A 288 -11.25 -15.39 -1.77
C ASP A 288 -11.44 -16.60 -0.84
N LYS A 289 -12.69 -16.85 -0.47
CA LYS A 289 -13.12 -17.99 0.35
C LYS A 289 -14.35 -18.61 -0.25
N ILE A 290 -14.26 -19.90 -0.55
CA ILE A 290 -15.37 -20.67 -1.08
C ILE A 290 -15.81 -21.73 -0.08
N LYS A 291 -17.12 -22.00 -0.06
CA LYS A 291 -17.68 -23.14 0.66
C LYS A 291 -17.95 -24.25 -0.31
N VAL A 292 -17.25 -25.36 -0.12
CA VAL A 292 -17.43 -26.55 -0.94
C VAL A 292 -18.35 -27.51 -0.17
N GLU A 293 -19.52 -27.79 -0.74
CA GLU A 293 -20.50 -28.68 -0.16
C GLU A 293 -20.42 -30.04 -0.83
N PHE A 294 -20.37 -31.08 -0.02
CA PHE A 294 -20.37 -32.47 -0.43
C PHE A 294 -21.58 -33.19 0.10
N SER A 295 -22.18 -34.03 -0.72
CA SER A 295 -23.21 -34.95 -0.32
C SER A 295 -22.70 -36.38 -0.48
N LEU A 296 -22.70 -37.13 0.61
CA LEU A 296 -22.27 -38.52 0.68
C LEU A 296 -23.46 -39.42 0.96
N ILE A 297 -23.58 -40.54 0.26
CA ILE A 297 -24.66 -41.48 0.51
C ILE A 297 -24.33 -42.33 1.73
N TRP A 298 -25.27 -42.34 2.69
CA TRP A 298 -25.22 -43.20 3.84
C TRP A 298 -25.80 -44.59 3.51
N MET A 299 -25.03 -45.67 3.73
CA MET A 299 -25.54 -47.00 3.61
C MET A 299 -26.08 -47.53 4.93
N GLU A 300 -27.31 -48.05 4.95
CA GLU A 300 -28.02 -48.60 6.16
C GLU A 300 -27.24 -49.69 6.88
N SER A 301 -26.26 -50.33 6.25
CA SER A 301 -25.44 -51.35 6.87
C SER A 301 -24.39 -50.81 7.87
N TRP A 302 -24.25 -49.50 8.01
CA TRP A 302 -23.27 -48.88 8.89
C TRP A 302 -23.90 -48.67 10.28
N ASN A 303 -23.74 -49.65 11.16
CA ASN A 303 -24.22 -49.61 12.55
C ASN A 303 -23.14 -49.06 13.48
N THR A 304 -22.62 -47.86 13.21
CA THR A 304 -21.58 -47.23 14.03
C THR A 304 -22.08 -45.94 14.68
N SER A 305 -21.81 -45.80 15.97
CA SER A 305 -22.16 -44.63 16.76
C SER A 305 -21.27 -43.39 16.48
N ALA A 306 -20.15 -43.58 15.80
CA ALA A 306 -19.25 -42.53 15.35
C ALA A 306 -18.55 -42.99 14.07
N MET A 307 -18.39 -42.08 13.13
CA MET A 307 -17.65 -42.29 11.88
C MET A 307 -16.64 -41.17 11.70
N ASP A 308 -15.38 -41.53 11.51
CA ASP A 308 -14.34 -40.61 11.11
C ASP A 308 -14.28 -40.53 9.60
N VAL A 309 -14.39 -39.35 9.03
CA VAL A 309 -14.29 -39.06 7.60
C VAL A 309 -12.94 -38.45 7.32
N SER A 310 -12.19 -39.04 6.41
CA SER A 310 -10.87 -38.53 6.05
C SER A 310 -10.93 -37.88 4.66
N TRP A 311 -10.40 -36.69 4.58
CA TRP A 311 -10.26 -35.89 3.37
C TRP A 311 -8.80 -35.63 3.05
N LEU A 312 -8.46 -35.57 1.78
CA LEU A 312 -7.21 -35.03 1.26
C LEU A 312 -7.56 -33.76 0.47
N VAL A 313 -6.98 -32.64 0.88
CA VAL A 313 -7.20 -31.34 0.24
C VAL A 313 -5.90 -30.88 -0.38
#